data_fb540c468e17bfb51fa3f4f90163c687
#
_entry.id   fb540c468e17bfb51fa3f4f90163c687
#
_cell.length_a   1.000
_cell.length_b   1.000
_cell.length_c   1.000
_cell.angle_alpha   90.00
_cell.angle_beta   90.00
_cell.angle_gamma   90.00
#
_symmetry.space_group_name_H-M   'P 1'
#
loop_
_entity.id
_entity.type
_entity.pdbx_description
1 polymer ?
#
loop_
_entity_poly.entity_id
_entity_poly.type
_entity_poly.pdbx_seq_one_letter_code
_entity_poly.pdbx_strand_id
1 'polypeptide(L)'
;GDGYIDCTPGYGGTYFLSIGYKLNDKHSFNFTTTGAPQVHNQGYRESIYTYEKFGTRYNSNWGYLDGKPYSFSRNFYHKPVANLNWDWKISDKTSLSTVFYGSWGYGGGTGTFGTPHYKIPDDENGLIKVDDLVRANRGETVEGIKKSVPAWDGTNLDSKNHYWNGKHVVTEYGGGTVLRSSMNNHSWYGLLSNLDAKVGDN
;
A
#
# COMPACT_ATOMS: atom_id res chain seq x y z
N GLY A 1 2.90 -9.16 -14.09
CA GLY A 1 1.85 -9.58 -15.03
C GLY A 1 0.68 -8.62 -15.08
N ASP A 2 -0.17 -8.76 -16.09
CA ASP A 2 -1.22 -7.77 -16.38
C ASP A 2 -2.49 -7.98 -15.55
N GLY A 3 -2.58 -9.11 -14.84
CA GLY A 3 -3.80 -9.50 -14.10
C GLY A 3 -4.93 -9.99 -15.01
N TYR A 4 -5.92 -10.66 -14.41
CA TYR A 4 -7.13 -11.09 -15.13
C TYR A 4 -8.13 -9.93 -15.29
N ILE A 5 -8.28 -9.13 -14.25
CA ILE A 5 -9.18 -7.96 -14.22
C ILE A 5 -8.49 -6.79 -14.94
N ASP A 6 -9.27 -6.02 -15.69
CA ASP A 6 -8.76 -4.92 -16.51
C ASP A 6 -8.06 -3.85 -15.65
N CYS A 7 -6.94 -3.36 -16.14
CA CYS A 7 -6.07 -2.38 -15.49
C CYS A 7 -5.58 -2.79 -14.10
N THR A 8 -5.32 -4.09 -13.87
CA THR A 8 -4.73 -4.60 -12.63
C THR A 8 -3.33 -5.20 -12.80
N PRO A 9 -2.37 -4.49 -13.46
CA PRO A 9 -1.02 -4.99 -13.55
C PRO A 9 -0.40 -5.11 -12.15
N GLY A 10 0.45 -6.14 -11.98
CA GLY A 10 1.19 -6.38 -10.77
C GLY A 10 2.64 -6.77 -11.04
N TYR A 11 3.53 -6.22 -10.21
CA TYR A 11 4.95 -6.51 -10.24
C TYR A 11 5.41 -6.85 -8.83
N GLY A 12 6.26 -7.86 -8.72
CA GLY A 12 6.83 -8.26 -7.45
C GLY A 12 8.07 -9.13 -7.66
N GLY A 13 8.84 -9.23 -6.60
CA GLY A 13 9.99 -10.11 -6.55
C GLY A 13 10.20 -10.57 -5.12
N THR A 14 10.98 -11.62 -4.94
CA THR A 14 11.36 -12.11 -3.63
C THR A 14 12.88 -12.24 -3.56
N TYR A 15 13.42 -12.01 -2.38
CA TYR A 15 14.80 -12.30 -2.09
C TYR A 15 14.92 -13.05 -0.76
N PHE A 16 15.94 -13.88 -0.70
CA PHE A 16 16.31 -14.62 0.50
C PHE A 16 17.84 -14.73 0.57
N LEU A 17 18.38 -14.46 1.75
CA LEU A 17 19.79 -14.66 2.05
C LEU A 17 19.90 -15.35 3.39
N SER A 18 20.74 -16.40 3.47
CA SER A 18 21.10 -17.07 4.73
C SER A 18 22.59 -17.30 4.78
N ILE A 19 23.22 -16.90 5.89
CA ILE A 19 24.66 -17.05 6.13
C ILE A 19 24.84 -17.68 7.49
N GLY A 20 25.41 -18.87 7.52
CA GLY A 20 25.83 -19.57 8.74
C GLY A 20 27.30 -19.33 9.05
N TYR A 21 27.62 -19.11 10.32
CA TYR A 21 29.00 -18.97 10.80
C TYR A 21 29.19 -19.74 12.09
N LYS A 22 30.11 -20.71 12.07
CA LYS A 22 30.54 -21.44 13.26
C LYS A 22 31.80 -20.79 13.81
N LEU A 23 31.67 -20.08 14.94
CA LEU A 23 32.79 -19.40 15.57
C LEU A 23 33.74 -20.42 16.23
N ASN A 24 33.17 -21.44 16.91
CA ASN A 24 33.88 -22.54 17.55
C ASN A 24 32.88 -23.69 17.85
N ASP A 25 33.28 -24.70 18.61
CA ASP A 25 32.43 -25.84 18.92
C ASP A 25 31.29 -25.53 19.90
N LYS A 26 31.31 -24.35 20.53
CA LYS A 26 30.29 -23.90 21.47
C LYS A 26 29.34 -22.85 20.89
N HIS A 27 29.78 -22.08 19.89
CA HIS A 27 28.98 -20.96 19.37
C HIS A 27 28.82 -21.06 17.85
N SER A 28 27.58 -21.00 17.43
CA SER A 28 27.22 -20.84 16.03
C SER A 28 26.20 -19.72 15.82
N PHE A 29 26.28 -19.09 14.68
CA PHE A 29 25.41 -18.00 14.27
C PHE A 29 24.80 -18.31 12.93
N ASN A 30 23.56 -17.90 12.73
CA ASN A 30 22.91 -17.89 11.42
C ASN A 30 22.18 -16.58 11.24
N PHE A 31 22.58 -15.82 10.22
CA PHE A 31 21.86 -14.64 9.79
C PHE A 31 20.99 -14.99 8.60
N THR A 32 19.71 -14.62 8.66
CA THR A 32 18.75 -14.82 7.57
C THR A 32 18.01 -13.52 7.32
N THR A 33 17.85 -13.14 6.06
CA THR A 33 16.96 -12.05 5.67
C THR A 33 16.13 -12.44 4.46
N THR A 34 14.88 -11.99 4.45
CA THR A 34 13.94 -12.21 3.36
C THR A 34 13.04 -10.99 3.17
N GLY A 35 12.56 -10.81 1.96
CA GLY A 35 11.60 -9.78 1.63
C GLY A 35 10.96 -10.01 0.27
N ALA A 36 9.80 -9.41 0.09
CA ALA A 36 8.99 -9.53 -1.12
C ALA A 36 8.40 -8.15 -1.49
N PRO A 37 9.20 -7.24 -2.09
CA PRO A 37 8.65 -5.99 -2.61
C PRO A 37 7.64 -6.27 -3.71
N GLN A 38 6.50 -5.59 -3.64
CA GLN A 38 5.49 -5.71 -4.68
C GLN A 38 4.66 -4.43 -4.84
N VAL A 39 4.09 -4.29 -6.03
CA VAL A 39 3.15 -3.24 -6.40
C VAL A 39 2.13 -3.81 -7.36
N HIS A 40 0.87 -3.47 -7.17
CA HIS A 40 -0.21 -3.87 -8.06
C HIS A 40 -1.36 -2.87 -8.00
N ASN A 41 -2.09 -2.75 -9.10
CA ASN A 41 -3.37 -2.07 -9.10
C ASN A 41 -4.45 -3.02 -8.56
N GLN A 42 -5.52 -2.46 -8.01
CA GLN A 42 -6.62 -3.22 -7.43
C GLN A 42 -7.86 -3.16 -8.32
N GLY A 43 -8.52 -4.30 -8.46
CA GLY A 43 -9.89 -4.40 -8.96
C GLY A 43 -10.88 -4.41 -7.81
N TYR A 44 -12.08 -3.90 -8.03
CA TYR A 44 -13.18 -3.99 -7.08
C TYR A 44 -14.19 -5.08 -7.47
N ARG A 45 -14.99 -5.44 -6.50
CA ARG A 45 -16.13 -6.35 -6.74
C ARG A 45 -17.25 -5.54 -7.38
N GLU A 46 -17.78 -6.08 -8.47
CA GLU A 46 -18.89 -5.48 -9.18
C GLU A 46 -20.16 -6.30 -8.99
N SER A 47 -21.32 -5.71 -9.30
CA SER A 47 -22.57 -6.45 -9.31
C SER A 47 -22.63 -7.43 -10.49
N ILE A 48 -23.42 -8.48 -10.37
CA ILE A 48 -23.67 -9.42 -11.49
C ILE A 48 -24.18 -8.65 -12.71
N TYR A 49 -25.08 -7.70 -12.52
CA TYR A 49 -25.60 -6.84 -13.58
C TYR A 49 -24.49 -6.07 -14.30
N THR A 50 -23.49 -5.55 -13.55
CA THR A 50 -22.34 -4.85 -14.11
C THR A 50 -21.47 -5.80 -14.95
N TYR A 51 -21.23 -7.01 -14.46
CA TYR A 51 -20.48 -8.01 -15.22
C TYR A 51 -21.23 -8.50 -16.46
N GLU A 52 -22.54 -8.61 -16.41
CA GLU A 52 -23.37 -8.93 -17.59
C GLU A 52 -23.26 -7.83 -18.65
N LYS A 53 -23.21 -6.56 -18.22
CA LYS A 53 -23.13 -5.41 -19.12
C LYS A 53 -21.74 -5.18 -19.72
N PHE A 54 -20.70 -5.29 -18.92
CA PHE A 54 -19.33 -4.88 -19.31
C PHE A 54 -18.35 -6.06 -19.40
N GLY A 55 -18.76 -7.27 -19.04
CA GLY A 55 -17.91 -8.46 -19.04
C GLY A 55 -17.24 -8.74 -17.70
N THR A 56 -16.80 -9.99 -17.52
CA THR A 56 -16.25 -10.49 -16.24
C THR A 56 -14.86 -9.94 -15.89
N ARG A 57 -14.19 -9.28 -16.82
CA ARG A 57 -12.90 -8.61 -16.61
C ARG A 57 -13.04 -7.16 -16.19
N TYR A 58 -14.24 -6.62 -16.24
CA TYR A 58 -14.51 -5.22 -15.97
C TYR A 58 -14.05 -4.80 -14.57
N ASN A 59 -13.54 -3.58 -14.48
CA ASN A 59 -13.11 -2.92 -13.26
C ASN A 59 -13.50 -1.44 -13.33
N SER A 60 -14.32 -0.98 -12.42
CA SER A 60 -14.83 0.39 -12.35
C SER A 60 -13.81 1.41 -11.83
N ASN A 61 -12.60 1.00 -11.46
CA ASN A 61 -11.65 1.82 -10.69
C ASN A 61 -10.51 2.40 -11.53
N TRP A 62 -10.71 2.52 -12.83
CA TRP A 62 -9.70 3.05 -13.73
C TRP A 62 -10.32 3.78 -14.92
N GLY A 63 -9.50 4.47 -15.67
CA GLY A 63 -9.84 5.12 -16.91
C GLY A 63 -8.58 5.49 -17.69
N TYR A 64 -8.69 6.47 -18.57
CA TYR A 64 -7.55 6.95 -19.34
C TYR A 64 -7.17 8.35 -18.90
N LEU A 65 -5.86 8.57 -18.74
CA LEU A 65 -5.23 9.87 -18.55
C LEU A 65 -4.23 10.09 -19.68
N ASP A 66 -4.47 11.10 -20.50
CA ASP A 66 -3.68 11.39 -21.71
C ASP A 66 -3.51 10.13 -22.60
N GLY A 67 -4.59 9.38 -22.77
CA GLY A 67 -4.64 8.15 -23.56
C GLY A 67 -3.93 6.92 -22.93
N LYS A 68 -3.43 7.01 -21.70
CA LYS A 68 -2.78 5.90 -20.99
C LYS A 68 -3.68 5.36 -19.88
N PRO A 69 -3.72 4.04 -19.67
CA PRO A 69 -4.45 3.46 -18.56
C PRO A 69 -3.98 4.02 -17.21
N TYR A 70 -4.93 4.48 -16.40
CA TYR A 70 -4.70 5.08 -15.10
C TYR A 70 -5.65 4.51 -14.06
N SER A 71 -5.12 3.93 -12.98
CA SER A 71 -5.89 3.44 -11.85
C SER A 71 -5.67 4.30 -10.62
N PHE A 72 -6.76 4.66 -9.95
CA PHE A 72 -6.70 5.39 -8.68
C PHE A 72 -6.29 4.48 -7.51
N SER A 73 -6.47 3.17 -7.65
CA SER A 73 -6.25 2.22 -6.56
C SER A 73 -5.04 1.34 -6.85
N ARG A 74 -3.93 1.72 -6.26
CA ARG A 74 -2.66 1.01 -6.35
C ARG A 74 -2.21 0.64 -4.96
N ASN A 75 -1.79 -0.60 -4.77
CA ASN A 75 -1.20 -1.08 -3.54
C ASN A 75 0.29 -1.37 -3.76
N PHE A 76 1.11 -1.02 -2.79
CA PHE A 76 2.55 -1.28 -2.82
C PHE A 76 3.06 -1.55 -1.41
N TYR A 77 3.93 -2.53 -1.28
CA TYR A 77 4.56 -2.78 0.01
C TYR A 77 5.85 -3.59 -0.12
N HIS A 78 6.69 -3.40 0.88
CA HIS A 78 7.87 -4.18 1.15
C HIS A 78 8.00 -4.34 2.66
N LYS A 79 8.01 -5.58 3.15
CA LYS A 79 8.09 -5.92 4.57
C LYS A 79 9.23 -6.91 4.79
N PRO A 80 10.50 -6.46 4.73
CA PRO A 80 11.62 -7.33 5.00
C PRO A 80 11.64 -7.79 6.45
N VAL A 81 12.14 -9.00 6.64
CA VAL A 81 12.42 -9.56 7.96
C VAL A 81 13.88 -9.98 7.97
N ALA A 82 14.57 -9.69 9.07
CA ALA A 82 15.91 -10.19 9.33
C ALA A 82 15.96 -10.87 10.69
N ASN A 83 16.65 -12.00 10.74
CA ASN A 83 16.88 -12.78 11.95
C ASN A 83 18.37 -13.03 12.12
N LEU A 84 18.85 -12.92 13.36
CA LEU A 84 20.14 -13.44 13.78
C LEU A 84 19.90 -14.49 14.85
N ASN A 85 20.18 -15.73 14.51
CA ASN A 85 20.11 -16.86 15.43
C ASN A 85 21.49 -17.07 16.04
N TRP A 86 21.53 -17.26 17.33
CA TRP A 86 22.72 -17.60 18.09
C TRP A 86 22.47 -18.85 18.91
N ASP A 87 23.23 -19.91 18.62
CA ASP A 87 23.21 -21.13 19.40
C ASP A 87 24.48 -21.22 20.24
N TRP A 88 24.30 -21.44 21.53
CA TRP A 88 25.36 -21.58 22.51
C TRP A 88 25.25 -22.93 23.22
N LYS A 89 26.24 -23.80 23.01
CA LYS A 89 26.43 -25.04 23.79
C LYS A 89 27.17 -24.68 25.07
N ILE A 90 26.46 -24.44 26.16
CA ILE A 90 27.02 -24.08 27.46
C ILE A 90 27.79 -25.27 28.04
N SER A 91 27.20 -26.47 27.99
CA SER A 91 27.80 -27.72 28.43
C SER A 91 27.24 -28.87 27.54
N ASP A 92 27.64 -30.13 27.85
CA ASP A 92 27.06 -31.30 27.15
C ASP A 92 25.58 -31.55 27.55
N LYS A 93 25.13 -30.97 28.66
CA LYS A 93 23.76 -31.12 29.15
C LYS A 93 22.94 -29.80 29.01
N THR A 94 23.54 -28.69 28.57
CA THR A 94 22.85 -27.39 28.54
C THR A 94 23.17 -26.61 27.29
N SER A 95 22.14 -26.13 26.61
CA SER A 95 22.25 -25.26 25.46
C SER A 95 21.27 -24.08 25.53
N LEU A 96 21.65 -22.97 24.91
CA LEU A 96 20.83 -21.79 24.77
C LEU A 96 20.74 -21.44 23.27
N SER A 97 19.52 -21.31 22.77
CA SER A 97 19.25 -20.80 21.44
C SER A 97 18.53 -19.46 21.54
N THR A 98 19.07 -18.45 20.91
CA THR A 98 18.52 -17.10 20.94
C THR A 98 18.34 -16.56 19.53
N VAL A 99 17.19 -15.98 19.26
CA VAL A 99 16.85 -15.33 18.00
C VAL A 99 16.62 -13.85 18.26
N PHE A 100 17.41 -13.02 17.61
CA PHE A 100 17.13 -11.60 17.45
C PHE A 100 16.46 -11.40 16.11
N TYR A 101 15.33 -10.71 16.09
CA TYR A 101 14.62 -10.48 14.84
C TYR A 101 14.14 -9.04 14.71
N GLY A 102 14.02 -8.61 13.47
CA GLY A 102 13.50 -7.28 13.14
C GLY A 102 12.81 -7.26 11.79
N SER A 103 11.85 -6.36 11.65
CA SER A 103 11.14 -6.09 10.42
C SER A 103 10.92 -4.60 10.24
N TRP A 104 11.05 -4.14 8.99
CA TRP A 104 10.84 -2.74 8.58
C TRP A 104 9.81 -2.72 7.46
N GLY A 105 8.56 -2.51 7.83
CA GLY A 105 7.47 -2.43 6.88
C GLY A 105 7.36 -1.05 6.25
N TYR A 106 7.39 -0.98 4.94
CA TYR A 106 7.04 0.18 4.14
C TYR A 106 5.97 -0.20 3.15
N GLY A 107 4.90 0.58 3.08
CA GLY A 107 3.85 0.32 2.13
C GLY A 107 2.67 1.27 2.24
N GLY A 108 1.75 1.12 1.31
CA GLY A 108 0.55 1.92 1.29
C GLY A 108 -0.38 1.55 0.16
N GLY A 109 -1.50 2.23 0.14
CA GLY A 109 -2.48 2.13 -0.93
C GLY A 109 -2.93 3.51 -1.37
N THR A 110 -3.03 3.71 -2.69
CA THR A 110 -3.61 4.93 -3.24
C THR A 110 -5.13 4.81 -3.34
N GLY A 111 -5.78 5.92 -3.42
CA GLY A 111 -7.21 6.05 -3.61
C GLY A 111 -7.60 7.49 -3.80
N THR A 112 -8.85 7.75 -4.07
CA THR A 112 -9.37 9.12 -4.18
C THR A 112 -9.70 9.70 -2.82
N PHE A 113 -9.55 11.02 -2.70
CA PHE A 113 -10.04 11.82 -1.60
C PHE A 113 -10.77 13.05 -2.16
N GLY A 114 -11.83 13.49 -1.50
CA GLY A 114 -12.72 14.52 -1.99
C GLY A 114 -14.01 13.92 -2.56
N THR A 115 -14.36 14.25 -3.81
CA THR A 115 -15.54 13.64 -4.44
C THR A 115 -15.28 12.14 -4.64
N PRO A 116 -16.15 11.25 -4.13
CA PRO A 116 -16.00 9.83 -4.34
C PRO A 116 -16.00 9.46 -5.84
N HIS A 117 -15.18 8.50 -6.23
CA HIS A 117 -15.05 8.07 -7.63
C HIS A 117 -16.39 7.63 -8.26
N TYR A 118 -17.29 6.99 -7.50
CA TYR A 118 -18.62 6.59 -7.99
C TYR A 118 -19.57 7.78 -8.30
N LYS A 119 -19.17 9.01 -7.97
CA LYS A 119 -19.87 10.24 -8.35
C LYS A 119 -19.22 10.96 -9.53
N ILE A 120 -18.14 10.42 -10.06
CA ILE A 120 -17.49 10.92 -11.27
C ILE A 120 -18.20 10.27 -12.44
N PRO A 121 -18.63 11.02 -13.47
CA PRO A 121 -19.24 10.42 -14.63
C PRO A 121 -18.32 9.42 -15.32
N ASP A 122 -18.90 8.28 -15.69
CA ASP A 122 -18.23 7.28 -16.49
C ASP A 122 -18.44 7.56 -17.99
N ASP A 123 -17.61 6.97 -18.81
CA ASP A 123 -17.80 6.92 -20.25
C ASP A 123 -18.82 5.81 -20.64
N GLU A 124 -19.04 5.61 -21.91
CA GLU A 124 -19.95 4.58 -22.44
C GLU A 124 -19.51 3.14 -22.09
N ASN A 125 -18.23 2.94 -21.78
CA ASN A 125 -17.65 1.67 -21.38
C ASN A 125 -17.65 1.49 -19.84
N GLY A 126 -18.22 2.43 -19.09
CA GLY A 126 -18.22 2.44 -17.63
C GLY A 126 -16.88 2.81 -17.01
N LEU A 127 -15.98 3.44 -17.75
CA LEU A 127 -14.65 3.85 -17.27
C LEU A 127 -14.66 5.29 -16.79
N ILE A 128 -13.90 5.57 -15.75
CA ILE A 128 -13.80 6.91 -15.17
C ILE A 128 -13.23 7.89 -16.21
N LYS A 129 -13.89 9.00 -16.41
CA LYS A 129 -13.43 10.12 -17.28
C LYS A 129 -12.31 10.90 -16.59
N VAL A 130 -11.12 10.31 -16.53
CA VAL A 130 -9.97 10.85 -15.75
C VAL A 130 -9.51 12.19 -16.32
N ASP A 131 -9.45 12.34 -17.64
CA ASP A 131 -9.06 13.62 -18.27
C ASP A 131 -10.04 14.74 -17.94
N ASP A 132 -11.33 14.45 -17.94
CA ASP A 132 -12.38 15.40 -17.56
C ASP A 132 -12.27 15.80 -16.09
N LEU A 133 -11.93 14.84 -15.22
CA LEU A 133 -11.66 15.11 -13.81
C LEU A 133 -10.47 16.04 -13.62
N VAL A 134 -9.39 15.82 -14.37
CA VAL A 134 -8.20 16.69 -14.32
C VAL A 134 -8.53 18.09 -14.81
N ARG A 135 -9.31 18.22 -15.87
CA ARG A 135 -9.79 19.52 -16.38
C ARG A 135 -10.64 20.25 -15.36
N ALA A 136 -11.59 19.56 -14.73
CA ALA A 136 -12.41 20.13 -13.65
C ALA A 136 -11.56 20.59 -12.45
N ASN A 137 -10.54 19.81 -12.07
CA ASN A 137 -9.60 20.17 -11.01
C ASN A 137 -8.75 21.41 -11.37
N ARG A 138 -8.51 21.65 -12.63
CA ARG A 138 -7.84 22.88 -13.14
C ARG A 138 -8.76 24.10 -13.20
N GLY A 139 -10.04 23.92 -12.87
CA GLY A 139 -11.02 24.99 -12.87
C GLY A 139 -11.82 25.13 -14.14
N GLU A 140 -11.72 24.20 -15.09
CA GLU A 140 -12.57 24.17 -16.27
C GLU A 140 -13.99 23.74 -15.90
N THR A 141 -14.96 24.22 -16.67
CA THR A 141 -16.33 23.74 -16.57
C THR A 141 -16.47 22.46 -17.37
N VAL A 142 -16.76 21.36 -16.69
CA VAL A 142 -16.96 20.03 -17.29
C VAL A 142 -18.36 19.54 -16.91
N GLU A 143 -19.12 19.10 -17.91
CA GLU A 143 -20.48 18.60 -17.69
C GLU A 143 -20.48 17.38 -16.75
N GLY A 144 -21.39 17.40 -15.77
CA GLY A 144 -21.52 16.32 -14.79
C GLY A 144 -20.46 16.30 -13.68
N ILE A 145 -19.41 17.11 -13.78
CA ILE A 145 -18.38 17.21 -12.74
C ILE A 145 -18.44 18.58 -12.07
N LYS A 146 -18.54 18.59 -10.73
CA LYS A 146 -18.47 19.86 -9.99
C LYS A 146 -17.09 20.47 -10.13
N LYS A 147 -17.08 21.74 -10.49
CA LYS A 147 -15.86 22.53 -10.64
C LYS A 147 -15.11 22.57 -9.29
N SER A 148 -13.84 22.19 -9.31
CA SER A 148 -12.93 22.47 -8.20
C SER A 148 -12.52 23.94 -8.27
N VAL A 149 -12.98 24.74 -7.36
CA VAL A 149 -12.48 26.11 -7.21
C VAL A 149 -11.27 26.02 -6.28
N PRO A 150 -10.07 26.45 -6.69
CA PRO A 150 -8.99 26.66 -5.74
C PRO A 150 -9.46 27.70 -4.73
N ALA A 151 -9.70 27.27 -3.53
CA ALA A 151 -10.53 28.02 -2.62
C ALA A 151 -9.73 28.84 -1.63
N TRP A 152 -8.55 29.26 -1.96
CA TRP A 152 -7.83 30.14 -1.04
C TRP A 152 -7.29 31.37 -1.76
N ASP A 153 -7.99 32.46 -1.58
CA ASP A 153 -7.54 33.82 -1.92
C ASP A 153 -6.86 34.54 -0.74
N GLY A 154 -6.73 33.88 0.40
CA GLY A 154 -6.13 34.46 1.62
C GLY A 154 -7.08 35.31 2.47
N THR A 155 -8.32 35.54 2.07
CA THR A 155 -9.17 36.55 2.69
C THR A 155 -10.51 36.06 3.24
N ASN A 156 -10.99 34.87 2.89
CA ASN A 156 -12.32 34.43 3.28
C ASN A 156 -12.30 33.15 4.13
N LEU A 157 -12.65 33.28 5.39
CA LEU A 157 -12.85 32.22 6.36
C LEU A 157 -14.34 31.92 6.48
N ASP A 158 -14.86 31.02 5.67
CA ASP A 158 -16.21 30.51 5.80
C ASP A 158 -16.26 29.29 6.76
N SER A 159 -17.42 29.05 7.34
CA SER A 159 -17.71 27.99 8.34
C SER A 159 -17.57 26.55 7.83
N LYS A 160 -17.23 26.34 6.57
CA LYS A 160 -16.96 25.05 5.93
C LYS A 160 -15.49 24.75 5.74
N ASN A 161 -14.64 25.37 6.51
CA ASN A 161 -13.19 25.32 6.40
C ASN A 161 -12.62 23.93 6.70
N HIS A 162 -11.85 23.40 5.79
CA HIS A 162 -11.00 22.24 6.02
C HIS A 162 -9.54 22.67 6.21
N TYR A 163 -8.88 22.09 7.19
CA TYR A 163 -7.45 22.32 7.45
C TYR A 163 -6.59 21.33 6.67
N TRP A 164 -5.61 21.84 5.97
CA TRP A 164 -4.54 21.06 5.37
C TRP A 164 -3.19 21.66 5.79
N ASN A 165 -2.34 20.87 6.47
CA ASN A 165 -1.06 21.34 7.03
C ASN A 165 -1.13 22.63 7.85
N GLY A 166 -2.15 22.77 8.70
CA GLY A 166 -2.35 23.96 9.53
C GLY A 166 -2.79 25.21 8.76
N LYS A 167 -3.07 25.09 7.48
CA LYS A 167 -3.67 26.17 6.67
C LYS A 167 -5.12 25.87 6.37
N HIS A 168 -5.96 26.87 6.44
CA HIS A 168 -7.35 26.75 6.01
C HIS A 168 -7.43 26.57 4.50
N VAL A 169 -8.09 25.51 4.06
CA VAL A 169 -8.45 25.32 2.67
C VAL A 169 -9.97 25.42 2.58
N VAL A 170 -10.47 26.47 1.98
CA VAL A 170 -11.90 26.65 1.73
C VAL A 170 -12.23 26.01 0.38
N THR A 171 -13.14 25.03 0.38
CA THR A 171 -13.73 24.52 -0.86
C THR A 171 -15.19 24.93 -0.89
N GLU A 172 -15.48 25.98 -1.61
CA GLU A 172 -16.85 26.51 -1.71
C GLU A 172 -17.81 25.58 -2.44
N TYR A 173 -17.29 24.67 -3.25
CA TYR A 173 -18.05 23.65 -3.97
C TYR A 173 -17.33 22.31 -3.88
N GLY A 174 -17.93 21.38 -3.19
CA GLY A 174 -17.50 20.04 -2.91
C GLY A 174 -16.22 19.63 -3.65
N GLY A 175 -15.12 19.77 -2.97
CA GLY A 175 -13.77 19.83 -3.51
C GLY A 175 -13.45 18.81 -4.56
N GLY A 176 -12.51 19.17 -5.42
CA GLY A 176 -12.00 18.28 -6.45
C GLY A 176 -11.57 16.93 -5.92
N THR A 177 -11.46 15.98 -6.81
CA THR A 177 -10.94 14.66 -6.48
C THR A 177 -9.42 14.70 -6.54
N VAL A 178 -8.76 14.34 -5.45
CA VAL A 178 -7.30 14.23 -5.40
C VAL A 178 -6.89 12.78 -5.17
N LEU A 179 -5.75 12.39 -5.72
CA LEU A 179 -5.12 11.13 -5.38
C LEU A 179 -4.46 11.26 -4.01
N ARG A 180 -4.79 10.36 -3.10
CA ARG A 180 -4.14 10.23 -1.80
C ARG A 180 -3.41 8.91 -1.70
N SER A 181 -2.42 8.84 -0.83
CA SER A 181 -1.82 7.58 -0.40
C SER A 181 -1.99 7.41 1.11
N SER A 182 -2.57 6.29 1.51
CA SER A 182 -2.58 5.85 2.90
C SER A 182 -1.34 5.03 3.15
N MET A 183 -0.40 5.58 3.93
CA MET A 183 0.86 4.94 4.25
C MET A 183 0.75 4.10 5.51
N ASN A 184 1.33 2.91 5.48
CA ASN A 184 1.42 2.01 6.61
C ASN A 184 2.86 1.56 6.77
N ASN A 185 3.63 2.35 7.51
CA ASN A 185 5.01 2.06 7.85
C ASN A 185 5.08 1.59 9.29
N HIS A 186 5.83 0.53 9.53
CA HIS A 186 6.04 0.02 10.88
C HIS A 186 7.43 -0.60 11.01
N SER A 187 7.93 -0.60 12.22
CA SER A 187 9.15 -1.33 12.60
C SER A 187 8.86 -2.08 13.90
N TRP A 188 9.30 -3.32 13.95
CA TRP A 188 9.20 -4.11 15.16
C TRP A 188 10.44 -4.99 15.31
N TYR A 189 10.80 -5.23 16.57
CA TYR A 189 11.99 -5.97 16.94
C TYR A 189 11.65 -6.87 18.10
N GLY A 190 12.34 -7.96 18.21
CA GLY A 190 12.15 -8.88 19.33
C GLY A 190 13.35 -9.78 19.55
N LEU A 191 13.28 -10.44 20.68
CA LEU A 191 14.22 -11.46 21.11
C LEU A 191 13.43 -12.63 21.65
N LEU A 192 13.80 -13.83 21.24
CA LEU A 192 13.30 -15.06 21.77
C LEU A 192 14.48 -15.94 22.18
N SER A 193 14.48 -16.43 23.41
CA SER A 193 15.51 -17.34 23.90
C SER A 193 14.89 -18.61 24.45
N ASN A 194 15.50 -19.75 24.14
CA ASN A 194 15.15 -21.05 24.65
C ASN A 194 16.37 -21.68 25.34
N LEU A 195 16.23 -22.01 26.62
CA LEU A 195 17.23 -22.74 27.37
C LEU A 195 16.78 -24.21 27.52
N ASP A 196 17.61 -25.11 26.99
CA ASP A 196 17.44 -26.55 27.16
C ASP A 196 18.47 -27.04 28.17
N ALA A 197 18.01 -27.72 29.21
CA ALA A 197 18.85 -28.28 30.28
C ALA A 197 18.37 -29.66 30.68
N LYS A 198 19.25 -30.65 30.53
CA LYS A 198 19.00 -32.03 31.06
C LYS A 198 19.32 -32.05 32.52
N VAL A 199 18.30 -32.28 33.33
CA VAL A 199 18.38 -32.41 34.81
C VAL A 199 18.35 -33.89 35.17
N GLY A 200 19.44 -34.38 35.77
CA GLY A 200 19.58 -35.79 36.16
C GLY A 200 20.48 -36.59 35.22
N ASP A 201 20.83 -37.79 35.68
CA ASP A 201 21.74 -38.72 34.97
C ASP A 201 21.01 -39.84 34.23
N ASN A 202 19.74 -39.65 33.85
CA ASN A 202 18.97 -40.62 33.07
C ASN A 202 18.98 -40.32 31.59
#